data_6c996a643f7ec5c5144bcdaafabce243
#
_entry.id   6c996a643f7ec5c5144bcdaafabce243
#
_cell.length_a   1.000
_cell.length_b   1.000
_cell.length_c   1.000
_cell.angle_alpha   90.00
_cell.angle_beta   90.00
_cell.angle_gamma   90.00
#
_symmetry.space_group_name_H-M   'P 1'
#
loop_
_entity.id
_entity.type
_entity.pdbx_description
1 polymer ?
#
loop_
_entity_poly.entity_id
_entity_poly.type
_entity_poly.pdbx_seq_one_letter_code
_entity_poly.pdbx_strand_id
1 'polypeptide(L)'
;MICEVRGQRLHHAAGAGSQQGLDLIAKVLIDEGSRVLVETPTYLGALQAFSPMEPEIVSVASDDEGVDAADLRIKAGSGADAARFVYLLPNFQNPTGRTMTEARRAAVAAVAAEVGLPVIEDNPYGDLWFDAPPPASLASRNPEGTLYL
;
A
#
# COMPACT_ATOMS: atom_id res chain seq x y z
N MET A 1 -1.51 -5.43 18.81
CA MET A 1 -2.42 -6.59 18.79
C MET A 1 -1.97 -7.48 17.64
N ILE A 2 -1.71 -8.75 17.88
CA ILE A 2 -1.30 -9.69 16.82
C ILE A 2 -2.60 -10.34 16.34
N CYS A 3 -2.92 -10.22 15.06
CA CYS A 3 -4.03 -10.91 14.44
C CYS A 3 -3.47 -12.13 13.68
N GLU A 4 -3.98 -13.32 13.96
CA GLU A 4 -3.65 -14.52 13.19
C GLU A 4 -4.72 -14.72 12.11
N VAL A 5 -4.31 -14.64 10.84
CA VAL A 5 -5.14 -15.07 9.71
C VAL A 5 -4.53 -16.34 9.14
N ARG A 6 -5.24 -17.46 9.27
CA ARG A 6 -4.84 -18.80 8.77
C ARG A 6 -3.44 -19.26 9.23
N GLY A 7 -3.07 -18.99 10.49
CA GLY A 7 -1.80 -19.43 11.07
C GLY A 7 -0.57 -18.60 10.70
N GLN A 8 -0.75 -17.46 10.05
CA GLN A 8 0.31 -16.50 9.79
C GLN A 8 0.18 -15.29 10.73
N ARG A 9 1.30 -14.87 11.31
CA ARG A 9 1.36 -13.67 12.14
C ARG A 9 1.41 -12.44 11.24
N LEU A 10 0.32 -11.68 11.20
CA LEU A 10 0.33 -10.35 10.62
C LEU A 10 0.83 -9.37 11.68
N HIS A 11 1.83 -8.58 11.34
CA HIS A 11 2.30 -7.52 12.21
C HIS A 11 1.34 -6.33 12.08
N HIS A 12 0.45 -6.18 13.08
CA HIS A 12 -0.34 -4.96 13.22
C HIS A 12 0.43 -3.95 14.06
N ALA A 13 0.63 -2.75 13.52
CA ALA A 13 1.03 -1.62 14.33
C ALA A 13 -0.17 -1.24 15.22
N ALA A 14 -0.08 -1.52 16.53
CA ALA A 14 -1.07 -1.05 17.49
C ALA A 14 -0.88 0.45 17.69
N GLY A 15 -1.67 1.25 17.01
CA GLY A 15 -1.64 2.71 17.07
C GLY A 15 -3.03 3.31 17.25
N ALA A 16 -3.12 4.62 17.42
CA ALA A 16 -4.37 5.37 17.50
C ALA A 16 -5.05 5.58 16.13
N GLY A 17 -4.80 4.68 15.16
CA GLY A 17 -5.34 4.70 13.80
C GLY A 17 -4.24 4.68 12.73
N SER A 18 -4.63 4.48 11.45
CA SER A 18 -3.69 4.36 10.32
C SER A 18 -2.79 5.59 10.16
N GLN A 19 -3.29 6.80 10.48
CA GLN A 19 -2.50 8.04 10.40
C GLN A 19 -1.23 7.98 11.26
N GLN A 20 -1.28 7.42 12.48
CA GLN A 20 -0.10 7.24 13.31
C GLN A 20 0.84 6.17 12.72
N GLY A 21 0.28 5.11 12.13
CA GLY A 21 1.04 4.09 11.42
C GLY A 21 1.80 4.69 10.25
N LEU A 22 1.17 5.54 9.44
CA LEU A 22 1.79 6.25 8.32
C LEU A 22 2.91 7.18 8.77
N ASP A 23 2.72 7.94 9.85
CA ASP A 23 3.77 8.80 10.43
C ASP A 23 4.99 7.99 10.88
N LEU A 24 4.78 6.84 11.53
CA LEU A 24 5.87 5.97 11.95
C LEU A 24 6.61 5.34 10.76
N ILE A 25 5.88 4.88 9.74
CA ILE A 25 6.44 4.32 8.51
C ILE A 25 7.28 5.37 7.80
N ALA A 26 6.78 6.60 7.68
CA ALA A 26 7.53 7.70 7.09
C ALA A 26 8.88 7.92 7.79
N LYS A 27 8.87 8.02 9.12
CA LYS A 27 10.08 8.22 9.92
C LYS A 27 11.09 7.09 9.86
N VAL A 28 10.66 5.87 9.57
CA VAL A 28 11.52 4.68 9.53
C VAL A 28 12.04 4.37 8.14
N LEU A 29 11.21 4.60 7.11
CA LEU A 29 11.50 4.13 5.75
C LEU A 29 11.85 5.25 4.76
N ILE A 30 11.56 6.52 5.07
CA ILE A 30 11.79 7.62 4.14
C ILE A 30 12.98 8.46 4.61
N ASP A 31 13.95 8.61 3.74
CA ASP A 31 15.00 9.64 3.80
C ASP A 31 14.69 10.72 2.75
N GLU A 32 15.29 11.90 2.88
CA GLU A 32 15.20 12.98 1.87
C GLU A 32 15.52 12.44 0.46
N GLY A 33 14.63 12.74 -0.49
CA GLY A 33 14.74 12.27 -1.88
C GLY A 33 14.39 10.79 -2.11
N SER A 34 14.01 10.03 -1.06
CA SER A 34 13.54 8.65 -1.24
C SER A 34 12.31 8.60 -2.15
N ARG A 35 12.31 7.67 -3.12
CA ARG A 35 11.15 7.48 -4.00
C ARG A 35 10.06 6.68 -3.29
N VAL A 36 8.87 7.27 -3.21
CA VAL A 36 7.66 6.67 -2.64
C VAL A 36 6.60 6.60 -3.71
N LEU A 37 6.13 5.39 -4.01
CA LEU A 37 5.09 5.17 -5.01
C LEU A 37 3.71 5.30 -4.36
N VAL A 38 2.79 5.96 -5.06
CA VAL A 38 1.40 6.11 -4.64
C VAL A 38 0.46 5.88 -5.81
N GLU A 39 -0.74 5.39 -5.56
CA GLU A 39 -1.80 5.36 -6.58
C GLU A 39 -2.31 6.78 -6.89
N THR A 40 -2.96 6.96 -8.03
CA THR A 40 -3.48 8.27 -8.47
C THR A 40 -4.95 8.18 -8.85
N PRO A 41 -5.82 8.94 -8.15
CA PRO A 41 -5.55 9.76 -6.96
C PRO A 41 -5.26 8.94 -5.71
N THR A 42 -4.70 9.54 -4.67
CA THR A 42 -4.39 8.88 -3.39
C THR A 42 -4.91 9.67 -2.19
N TYR A 43 -4.86 9.07 -1.00
CA TYR A 43 -5.27 9.71 0.24
C TYR A 43 -4.34 10.85 0.64
N LEU A 44 -4.91 12.06 0.78
CA LEU A 44 -4.14 13.27 1.11
C LEU A 44 -3.42 13.15 2.46
N GLY A 45 -4.04 12.47 3.45
CA GLY A 45 -3.44 12.29 4.77
C GLY A 45 -2.14 11.47 4.74
N ALA A 46 -2.00 10.53 3.80
CA ALA A 46 -0.74 9.81 3.60
C ALA A 46 0.35 10.76 3.05
N LEU A 47 0.02 11.57 2.04
CA LEU A 47 0.96 12.56 1.51
C LEU A 47 1.40 13.56 2.57
N GLN A 48 0.49 13.99 3.46
CA GLN A 48 0.81 14.86 4.58
C GLN A 48 1.72 14.19 5.62
N ALA A 49 1.54 12.86 5.87
CA ALA A 49 2.41 12.12 6.76
C ALA A 49 3.82 11.93 6.19
N PHE A 50 3.94 11.76 4.86
CA PHE A 50 5.22 11.54 4.18
C PHE A 50 5.99 12.84 3.93
N SER A 51 5.32 13.95 3.64
CA SER A 51 5.94 15.20 3.22
C SER A 51 7.01 15.78 4.16
N PRO A 52 6.95 15.62 5.52
CA PRO A 52 8.01 16.10 6.40
C PRO A 52 9.37 15.41 6.19
N MET A 53 9.38 14.23 5.54
CA MET A 53 10.60 13.49 5.21
C MET A 53 11.13 13.83 3.80
N GLU A 54 10.49 14.76 3.08
CA GLU A 54 10.90 15.26 1.77
C GLU A 54 11.13 14.15 0.71
N PRO A 55 10.18 13.18 0.53
CA PRO A 55 10.31 12.15 -0.49
C PRO A 55 10.05 12.68 -1.89
N GLU A 56 10.57 11.96 -2.89
CA GLU A 56 10.09 12.03 -4.26
C GLU A 56 8.81 11.19 -4.39
N ILE A 57 7.65 11.83 -4.46
CA ILE A 57 6.37 11.14 -4.67
C ILE A 57 6.19 10.81 -6.16
N VAL A 58 6.07 9.53 -6.47
CA VAL A 58 5.91 9.03 -7.84
C VAL A 58 4.56 8.35 -7.99
N SER A 59 3.73 8.85 -8.89
CA SER A 59 2.41 8.29 -9.17
C SER A 59 2.51 7.01 -10.00
N VAL A 60 1.77 5.97 -9.59
CA VAL A 60 1.53 4.78 -10.39
C VAL A 60 0.18 4.92 -11.08
N ALA A 61 0.10 4.56 -12.36
CA ALA A 61 -1.15 4.59 -13.13
C ALA A 61 -2.19 3.68 -12.48
N SER A 62 -3.45 4.11 -12.50
CA SER A 62 -4.58 3.39 -11.92
C SER A 62 -5.79 3.51 -12.86
N ASP A 63 -6.60 2.46 -12.90
CA ASP A 63 -7.86 2.41 -13.63
C ASP A 63 -9.02 2.00 -12.70
N ASP A 64 -10.14 1.56 -13.25
CA ASP A 64 -11.31 1.16 -12.46
C ASP A 64 -11.09 -0.13 -11.66
N GLU A 65 -10.07 -0.91 -11.98
CA GLU A 65 -9.70 -2.13 -11.27
C GLU A 65 -8.61 -1.90 -10.20
N GLY A 66 -8.02 -0.71 -10.13
CA GLY A 66 -6.94 -0.33 -9.20
C GLY A 66 -5.62 -0.03 -9.90
N VAL A 67 -4.53 -0.07 -9.15
CA VAL A 67 -3.18 0.22 -9.63
C VAL A 67 -2.76 -0.72 -10.75
N ASP A 68 -2.19 -0.16 -11.85
CA ASP A 68 -1.64 -0.93 -12.95
C ASP A 68 -0.34 -1.64 -12.54
N ALA A 69 -0.33 -2.97 -12.61
CA ALA A 69 0.80 -3.78 -12.17
C ALA A 69 2.02 -3.65 -13.10
N ALA A 70 1.83 -3.37 -14.41
CA ALA A 70 2.94 -3.18 -15.33
C ALA A 70 3.62 -1.83 -15.09
N ASP A 71 2.85 -0.77 -14.87
CA ASP A 71 3.39 0.54 -14.51
C ASP A 71 4.06 0.51 -13.12
N LEU A 72 3.48 -0.23 -12.16
CA LEU A 72 4.11 -0.46 -10.85
C LEU A 72 5.51 -1.08 -11.00
N ARG A 73 5.64 -2.12 -11.82
CA ARG A 73 6.92 -2.77 -12.11
C ARG A 73 7.96 -1.79 -12.65
N ILE A 74 7.56 -0.97 -13.62
CA ILE A 74 8.46 0.02 -14.25
C ILE A 74 8.92 1.05 -13.20
N LYS A 75 7.99 1.56 -12.40
CA LYS A 75 8.25 2.64 -11.43
C LYS A 75 8.92 2.17 -10.15
N ALA A 76 8.87 0.88 -9.83
CA ALA A 76 9.60 0.30 -8.72
C ALA A 76 11.11 0.56 -8.82
N GLY A 77 11.64 0.65 -10.06
CA GLY A 77 13.05 0.95 -10.29
C GLY A 77 13.99 -0.16 -9.83
N SER A 78 15.25 0.14 -9.75
CA SER A 78 16.29 -0.79 -9.26
C SER A 78 17.53 -0.05 -8.77
N GLY A 79 18.33 -0.68 -7.92
CA GLY A 79 19.56 -0.07 -7.43
C GLY A 79 19.33 1.23 -6.67
N ALA A 80 20.03 2.29 -7.04
CA ALA A 80 19.93 3.60 -6.40
C ALA A 80 18.55 4.29 -6.63
N ASP A 81 17.88 3.93 -7.73
CA ASP A 81 16.57 4.49 -8.10
C ASP A 81 15.40 3.62 -7.64
N ALA A 82 15.65 2.58 -6.84
CA ALA A 82 14.59 1.73 -6.31
C ALA A 82 13.66 2.50 -5.37
N ALA A 83 12.34 2.31 -5.56
CA ALA A 83 11.37 2.87 -4.65
C ALA A 83 11.44 2.21 -3.27
N ARG A 84 11.22 2.99 -2.22
CA ARG A 84 11.23 2.49 -0.84
C ARG A 84 10.02 1.63 -0.54
N PHE A 85 8.85 2.02 -1.04
CA PHE A 85 7.60 1.27 -0.94
C PHE A 85 6.55 1.84 -1.89
N VAL A 86 5.44 1.11 -2.02
CA VAL A 86 4.19 1.61 -2.61
C VAL A 86 3.11 1.70 -1.52
N TYR A 87 2.37 2.83 -1.48
CA TYR A 87 1.22 3.03 -0.60
C TYR A 87 -0.07 2.85 -1.38
N LEU A 88 -0.96 1.97 -0.89
CA LEU A 88 -2.20 1.57 -1.54
C LEU A 88 -3.37 1.51 -0.56
N LEU A 89 -4.58 1.91 -1.04
CA LEU A 89 -5.87 1.67 -0.40
C LEU A 89 -6.71 0.73 -1.27
N PRO A 90 -6.57 -0.58 -1.14
CA PRO A 90 -7.23 -1.51 -2.05
C PRO A 90 -8.74 -1.65 -1.84
N ASN A 91 -9.29 -1.18 -0.71
CA ASN A 91 -10.73 -1.25 -0.38
C ASN A 91 -11.31 0.15 -0.24
N PHE A 92 -12.40 0.42 -1.00
CA PHE A 92 -13.14 1.69 -0.90
C PHE A 92 -12.21 2.92 -0.90
N GLN A 93 -11.31 2.91 -1.85
CA GLN A 93 -10.19 3.85 -2.01
C GLN A 93 -10.63 5.31 -1.81
N ASN A 94 -9.90 6.04 -1.00
CA ASN A 94 -10.13 7.47 -0.82
C ASN A 94 -9.20 8.28 -1.76
N PRO A 95 -9.77 9.05 -2.73
CA PRO A 95 -11.14 9.56 -2.76
C PRO A 95 -12.10 8.85 -3.73
N THR A 96 -11.72 7.82 -4.45
CA THR A 96 -12.50 7.29 -5.58
C THR A 96 -13.66 6.36 -5.18
N GLY A 97 -13.61 5.77 -3.98
CA GLY A 97 -14.54 4.73 -3.53
C GLY A 97 -14.35 3.37 -4.21
N ARG A 98 -13.37 3.22 -5.09
CA ARG A 98 -13.12 1.97 -5.83
C ARG A 98 -12.55 0.89 -4.93
N THR A 99 -12.85 -0.36 -5.27
CA THR A 99 -12.23 -1.53 -4.64
C THR A 99 -11.41 -2.29 -5.68
N MET A 100 -10.13 -2.49 -5.40
CA MET A 100 -9.23 -3.22 -6.28
C MET A 100 -9.73 -4.64 -6.48
N THR A 101 -9.81 -5.07 -7.76
CA THR A 101 -10.31 -6.40 -8.11
C THR A 101 -9.39 -7.52 -7.64
N GLU A 102 -9.96 -8.72 -7.49
CA GLU A 102 -9.20 -9.93 -7.11
C GLU A 102 -8.01 -10.17 -8.04
N ALA A 103 -8.23 -10.09 -9.36
CA ALA A 103 -7.19 -10.30 -10.36
C ALA A 103 -6.07 -9.24 -10.25
N ARG A 104 -6.46 -7.98 -10.03
CA ARG A 104 -5.49 -6.88 -9.88
C ARG A 104 -4.66 -7.03 -8.61
N ARG A 105 -5.26 -7.45 -7.49
CA ARG A 105 -4.52 -7.75 -6.24
C ARG A 105 -3.49 -8.83 -6.45
N ALA A 106 -3.86 -9.92 -7.12
CA ALA A 106 -2.92 -11.01 -7.43
C ALA A 106 -1.74 -10.50 -8.27
N ALA A 107 -2.00 -9.70 -9.31
CA ALA A 107 -0.97 -9.14 -10.17
C ALA A 107 -0.03 -8.16 -9.43
N VAL A 108 -0.61 -7.24 -8.64
CA VAL A 108 0.16 -6.27 -7.84
C VAL A 108 1.04 -6.96 -6.80
N ALA A 109 0.48 -7.93 -6.05
CA ALA A 109 1.24 -8.67 -5.06
C ALA A 109 2.39 -9.49 -5.70
N ALA A 110 2.14 -10.11 -6.85
CA ALA A 110 3.17 -10.86 -7.59
C ALA A 110 4.30 -9.94 -8.05
N VAL A 111 3.98 -8.79 -8.64
CA VAL A 111 4.97 -7.80 -9.08
C VAL A 111 5.77 -7.28 -7.88
N ALA A 112 5.10 -6.88 -6.79
CA ALA A 112 5.77 -6.36 -5.61
C ALA A 112 6.77 -7.38 -5.03
N ALA A 113 6.36 -8.67 -4.93
CA ALA A 113 7.23 -9.74 -4.47
C ALA A 113 8.41 -9.98 -5.41
N GLU A 114 8.19 -9.98 -6.74
CA GLU A 114 9.22 -10.21 -7.75
C GLU A 114 10.31 -9.15 -7.74
N VAL A 115 9.92 -7.87 -7.59
CA VAL A 115 10.89 -6.76 -7.59
C VAL A 115 11.38 -6.37 -6.19
N GLY A 116 10.89 -7.06 -5.14
CA GLY A 116 11.26 -6.77 -3.75
C GLY A 116 10.75 -5.43 -3.23
N LEU A 117 9.63 -4.92 -3.79
CA LEU A 117 9.02 -3.65 -3.39
C LEU A 117 8.11 -3.83 -2.19
N PRO A 118 8.40 -3.21 -1.02
CA PRO A 118 7.48 -3.21 0.10
C PRO A 118 6.13 -2.56 -0.23
N VAL A 119 5.04 -3.14 0.25
CA VAL A 119 3.68 -2.61 0.10
C VAL A 119 3.18 -2.11 1.45
N ILE A 120 2.68 -0.89 1.50
CA ILE A 120 1.91 -0.37 2.64
C ILE A 120 0.44 -0.46 2.22
N GLU A 121 -0.27 -1.45 2.77
CA GLU A 121 -1.70 -1.64 2.56
C GLU A 121 -2.47 -0.94 3.68
N ASP A 122 -3.14 0.16 3.36
CA ASP A 122 -4.00 0.90 4.29
C ASP A 122 -5.46 0.48 4.07
N ASN A 123 -6.10 -0.05 5.12
CA ASN A 123 -7.43 -0.64 5.01
C ASN A 123 -8.44 -0.12 6.06
N PRO A 124 -8.62 1.20 6.18
CA PRO A 124 -9.52 1.75 7.19
C PRO A 124 -11.00 1.44 6.94
N TYR A 125 -11.36 1.07 5.71
CA TYR A 125 -12.75 0.89 5.29
C TYR A 125 -13.13 -0.56 4.97
N GLY A 126 -12.21 -1.50 5.03
CA GLY A 126 -12.38 -2.87 4.55
C GLY A 126 -13.56 -3.63 5.20
N ASP A 127 -13.91 -3.28 6.43
CA ASP A 127 -15.03 -3.89 7.16
C ASP A 127 -16.38 -3.14 6.96
N LEU A 128 -16.38 -2.02 6.21
CA LEU A 128 -17.56 -1.17 6.01
C LEU A 128 -18.28 -1.47 4.67
N TRP A 129 -18.42 -2.73 4.33
CA TRP A 129 -19.11 -3.16 3.11
C TRP A 129 -20.61 -3.35 3.33
N PHE A 130 -21.42 -3.19 2.27
CA PHE A 130 -22.87 -3.33 2.28
C PHE A 130 -23.36 -4.59 1.58
N ASP A 131 -22.83 -4.88 0.38
CA ASP A 131 -23.32 -5.98 -0.46
C ASP A 131 -22.49 -7.25 -0.30
N ALA A 132 -21.16 -7.13 -0.34
CA ALA A 132 -20.25 -8.26 -0.24
C ALA A 132 -18.89 -7.81 0.34
N PRO A 133 -18.20 -8.71 1.07
CA PRO A 133 -16.86 -8.41 1.56
C PRO A 133 -15.88 -8.18 0.41
N PRO A 134 -14.91 -7.27 0.58
CA PRO A 134 -13.83 -7.08 -0.39
C PRO A 134 -13.02 -8.36 -0.61
N PRO A 135 -12.28 -8.47 -1.72
CA PRO A 135 -11.33 -9.55 -1.94
C PRO A 135 -10.26 -9.63 -0.84
N ALA A 136 -9.60 -10.78 -0.72
CA ALA A 136 -8.52 -10.98 0.25
C ALA A 136 -7.41 -9.93 0.09
N SER A 137 -6.82 -9.49 1.22
CA SER A 137 -5.82 -8.42 1.28
C SER A 137 -4.54 -8.73 0.48
N LEU A 138 -3.78 -7.70 0.12
CA LEU A 138 -2.43 -7.84 -0.44
C LEU A 138 -1.50 -8.50 0.59
N ALA A 139 -1.65 -8.15 1.88
CA ALA A 139 -0.90 -8.76 2.97
C ALA A 139 -1.10 -10.29 3.07
N SER A 140 -2.29 -10.80 2.75
CA SER A 140 -2.52 -12.25 2.72
C SER A 140 -1.83 -12.96 1.55
N ARG A 141 -1.43 -12.22 0.51
CA ARG A 141 -0.78 -12.74 -0.71
C ARG A 141 0.74 -12.59 -0.69
N ASN A 142 1.23 -11.55 -0.05
CA ASN A 142 2.66 -11.25 0.12
C ASN A 142 2.93 -10.80 1.56
N PRO A 143 2.80 -11.71 2.55
CA PRO A 143 2.86 -11.35 3.97
C PRO A 143 4.23 -10.81 4.40
N GLU A 144 5.31 -11.29 3.80
CA GLU A 144 6.67 -10.83 4.14
C GLU A 144 7.01 -9.46 3.53
N GLY A 145 6.31 -9.07 2.47
CA GLY A 145 6.54 -7.81 1.76
C GLY A 145 5.46 -6.76 1.99
N THR A 146 4.49 -6.98 2.91
CA THR A 146 3.37 -6.05 3.10
C THR A 146 3.22 -5.65 4.57
N LEU A 147 3.20 -4.34 4.82
CA LEU A 147 2.77 -3.75 6.08
C LEU A 147 1.28 -3.40 5.96
N TYR A 148 0.48 -3.90 6.89
CA TYR A 148 -0.98 -3.71 6.91
C TYR A 148 -1.38 -2.77 8.05
N LEU A 149 -2.17 -1.73 7.73
CA LEU A 149 -2.67 -0.69 8.64
C LEU A 149 -4.19 -0.77 8.80
#